data_df3ee5110e49ecee390a244f7ba88d5f
#
_entry.id   df3ee5110e49ecee390a244f7ba88d5f
#
_cell.length_a   1.000
_cell.length_b   1.000
_cell.length_c   1.000
_cell.angle_alpha   90.00
_cell.angle_beta   90.00
_cell.angle_gamma   90.00
#
_symmetry.space_group_name_H-M   'P 1'
#
loop_
_entity.id
_entity.type
_entity.pdbx_description
1 polymer ?
#
loop_
_entity_poly.entity_id
_entity_poly.type
_entity_poly.pdbx_seq_one_letter_code
_entity_poly.pdbx_strand_id
1 'polypeptide(L)'
;QAAAAGRTDAKAVRGDASESNTSLPPMSVGQQVEASDIEPDGHETQPPARYTEATLVKTLEAKEIGRPSTYASIISTIMDRGYVYERGRALIPSWLAFSVTKLLETNFPKLVDYQFTAEMENGLDRIAHGEESGRDWLTHFYFGSGEGAARNADEAHEGLQQQVAQLGEI
;
A
#
# COMPACT_ATOMS: atom_id res chain seq x y z
N GLN A 1 30.34 38.00 34.67
CA GLN A 1 29.75 36.91 35.47
C GLN A 1 28.84 36.09 34.58
N ALA A 2 29.28 34.85 34.30
CA ALA A 2 28.62 33.87 33.47
C ALA A 2 27.51 33.15 34.27
N ALA A 3 26.38 32.90 33.63
CA ALA A 3 25.43 31.89 34.10
C ALA A 3 25.17 30.93 32.92
N ALA A 4 25.63 29.71 33.11
CA ALA A 4 25.43 28.60 32.22
C ALA A 4 23.98 28.09 32.34
N ALA A 5 23.25 28.04 31.19
CA ALA A 5 21.96 27.38 31.11
C ALA A 5 22.20 25.93 30.66
N GLY A 6 21.83 25.00 31.53
CA GLY A 6 21.96 23.57 31.32
C GLY A 6 21.04 23.08 30.19
N ARG A 7 21.62 22.29 29.29
CA ARG A 7 20.90 21.42 28.34
C ARG A 7 20.33 20.24 29.12
N THR A 8 19.03 20.14 29.19
CA THR A 8 18.36 18.93 29.63
C THR A 8 18.20 18.01 28.40
N ASP A 9 19.06 17.00 28.33
CA ASP A 9 18.93 15.90 27.38
C ASP A 9 17.66 15.10 27.73
N ALA A 10 16.62 15.25 26.91
CA ALA A 10 15.46 14.39 26.95
C ALA A 10 15.84 13.01 26.44
N LYS A 11 16.23 12.13 27.36
CA LYS A 11 16.44 10.71 27.11
C LYS A 11 15.11 10.08 26.73
N ALA A 12 14.96 9.72 25.45
CA ALA A 12 13.83 8.93 24.97
C ALA A 12 13.82 7.59 25.71
N VAL A 13 12.88 7.45 26.63
CA VAL A 13 12.56 6.17 27.26
C VAL A 13 11.90 5.31 26.20
N ARG A 14 12.64 4.36 25.65
CA ARG A 14 12.07 3.20 24.95
C ARG A 14 11.36 2.38 26.03
N GLY A 15 10.06 2.46 26.05
CA GLY A 15 9.22 1.55 26.81
C GLY A 15 9.38 0.16 26.22
N ASP A 16 10.21 -0.64 26.84
CA ASP A 16 10.21 -2.08 26.69
C ASP A 16 8.92 -2.57 27.34
N ALA A 17 7.88 -2.80 26.54
CA ALA A 17 6.68 -3.48 27.01
C ALA A 17 7.04 -4.97 27.20
N SER A 18 7.83 -5.25 28.21
CA SER A 18 7.87 -6.55 28.83
C SER A 18 6.45 -6.77 29.39
N GLU A 19 5.64 -7.55 28.68
CA GLU A 19 4.44 -8.17 29.26
C GLU A 19 4.90 -9.00 30.44
N SER A 20 4.97 -8.38 31.59
CA SER A 20 5.09 -9.10 32.84
C SER A 20 3.80 -9.91 32.97
N ASN A 21 3.93 -11.21 32.73
CA ASN A 21 2.86 -12.18 32.91
C ASN A 21 2.56 -12.24 34.43
N THR A 22 1.92 -11.20 34.93
CA THR A 22 1.55 -11.07 36.33
C THR A 22 0.40 -12.05 36.54
N SER A 23 0.74 -13.22 37.07
CA SER A 23 -0.27 -14.20 37.47
C SER A 23 -1.19 -13.55 38.49
N LEU A 24 -2.44 -13.33 38.10
CA LEU A 24 -3.46 -12.84 39.00
C LEU A 24 -3.66 -13.87 40.14
N PRO A 25 -3.86 -13.42 41.41
CA PRO A 25 -4.19 -14.30 42.50
C PRO A 25 -5.52 -15.01 42.20
N PRO A 26 -5.74 -16.21 42.73
CA PRO A 26 -7.01 -16.92 42.57
C PRO A 26 -8.15 -16.09 43.20
N MET A 27 -9.14 -15.74 42.38
CA MET A 27 -10.32 -14.96 42.80
C MET A 27 -11.60 -15.77 42.56
N SER A 28 -12.59 -15.53 43.38
CA SER A 28 -13.91 -16.16 43.29
C SER A 28 -14.97 -15.16 42.85
N VAL A 29 -16.00 -15.64 42.13
CA VAL A 29 -17.13 -14.80 41.73
C VAL A 29 -17.86 -14.27 43.00
N GLY A 30 -18.05 -12.93 43.07
CA GLY A 30 -18.67 -12.27 44.22
C GLY A 30 -17.70 -11.89 45.34
N GLN A 31 -16.42 -12.17 45.22
CA GLN A 31 -15.39 -11.74 46.16
C GLN A 31 -15.29 -10.21 46.10
N GLN A 32 -15.35 -9.58 47.32
CA GLN A 32 -15.08 -8.14 47.42
C GLN A 32 -13.57 -7.92 47.42
N VAL A 33 -13.14 -7.02 46.53
CA VAL A 33 -11.76 -6.56 46.45
C VAL A 33 -11.71 -5.06 46.73
N GLU A 34 -10.72 -4.64 47.50
CA GLU A 34 -10.49 -3.24 47.82
C GLU A 34 -9.52 -2.65 46.77
N ALA A 35 -9.95 -1.59 46.10
CA ALA A 35 -9.07 -0.85 45.20
C ALA A 35 -8.27 0.16 46.01
N SER A 36 -6.97 -0.05 46.11
CA SER A 36 -6.07 0.81 46.91
C SER A 36 -5.54 2.01 46.11
N ASP A 37 -5.45 1.85 44.79
CA ASP A 37 -4.94 2.89 43.89
C ASP A 37 -5.60 2.75 42.50
N ILE A 38 -6.11 3.85 41.95
CA ILE A 38 -6.75 3.90 40.64
C ILE A 38 -6.11 5.06 39.86
N GLU A 39 -5.18 4.74 39.00
CA GLU A 39 -4.57 5.71 38.12
C GLU A 39 -5.22 5.63 36.72
N PRO A 40 -5.72 6.75 36.16
CA PRO A 40 -6.18 6.78 34.80
C PRO A 40 -4.96 6.72 33.83
N ASP A 41 -4.89 5.69 33.01
CA ASP A 41 -3.86 5.55 31.96
C ASP A 41 -4.49 5.83 30.60
N GLY A 42 -4.01 6.89 29.96
CA GLY A 42 -4.48 7.32 28.64
C GLY A 42 -3.69 6.64 27.53
N HIS A 43 -4.39 5.84 26.72
CA HIS A 43 -3.79 5.21 25.53
C HIS A 43 -4.31 5.86 24.25
N GLU A 44 -3.38 6.22 23.36
CA GLU A 44 -3.71 6.72 22.03
C GLU A 44 -3.21 5.74 20.97
N THR A 45 -4.05 5.47 19.97
CA THR A 45 -3.63 4.69 18.80
C THR A 45 -2.70 5.54 17.94
N GLN A 46 -1.65 4.93 17.45
CA GLN A 46 -0.74 5.58 16.51
C GLN A 46 -1.12 5.23 15.07
N PRO A 47 -1.03 6.18 14.11
CA PRO A 47 -1.25 5.88 12.71
C PRO A 47 -0.20 4.86 12.22
N PRO A 48 -0.53 4.07 11.17
CA PRO A 48 0.44 3.17 10.55
C PRO A 48 1.72 3.91 10.17
N ALA A 49 2.86 3.25 10.34
CA ALA A 49 4.14 3.80 9.93
C ALA A 49 4.16 4.05 8.42
N ARG A 50 4.83 5.12 7.98
CA ARG A 50 5.07 5.38 6.56
C ARG A 50 5.93 4.29 5.95
N TYR A 51 5.73 4.03 4.66
CA TYR A 51 6.59 3.13 3.92
C TYR A 51 8.02 3.69 3.87
N THR A 52 8.98 2.79 3.94
CA THR A 52 10.34 2.97 3.48
C THR A 52 10.46 2.27 2.13
N GLU A 53 11.54 2.50 1.36
CA GLU A 53 11.76 1.73 0.12
C GLU A 53 11.68 0.21 0.36
N ALA A 54 12.35 -0.28 1.40
CA ALA A 54 12.36 -1.71 1.72
C ALA A 54 10.96 -2.26 2.08
N THR A 55 10.17 -1.52 2.86
CA THR A 55 8.82 -1.96 3.22
C THR A 55 7.83 -1.81 2.06
N LEU A 56 8.05 -0.86 1.16
CA LEU A 56 7.29 -0.73 -0.07
C LEU A 56 7.56 -1.93 -1.00
N VAL A 57 8.82 -2.29 -1.24
CA VAL A 57 9.18 -3.47 -2.03
C VAL A 57 8.53 -4.73 -1.46
N LYS A 58 8.64 -4.95 -0.15
CA LYS A 58 7.99 -6.09 0.52
C LYS A 58 6.46 -6.11 0.30
N THR A 59 5.82 -4.94 0.29
CA THR A 59 4.38 -4.85 0.05
C THR A 59 4.03 -5.11 -1.42
N LEU A 60 4.82 -4.62 -2.36
CA LEU A 60 4.66 -4.89 -3.79
C LEU A 60 4.80 -6.39 -4.08
N GLU A 61 5.82 -7.04 -3.51
CA GLU A 61 6.04 -8.47 -3.61
C GLU A 61 4.85 -9.28 -3.05
N ALA A 62 4.37 -8.92 -1.86
CA ALA A 62 3.23 -9.58 -1.23
C ALA A 62 1.91 -9.42 -2.01
N LYS A 63 1.82 -8.40 -2.86
CA LYS A 63 0.68 -8.13 -3.74
C LYS A 63 0.92 -8.60 -5.18
N GLU A 64 2.04 -9.22 -5.48
CA GLU A 64 2.44 -9.68 -6.81
C GLU A 64 2.51 -8.55 -7.87
N ILE A 65 2.76 -7.32 -7.42
CA ILE A 65 2.88 -6.12 -8.27
C ILE A 65 4.35 -5.89 -8.59
N GLY A 66 4.71 -5.95 -9.87
CA GLY A 66 6.10 -5.88 -10.32
C GLY A 66 6.87 -7.18 -10.10
N ARG A 67 8.15 -7.14 -10.40
CA ARG A 67 9.08 -8.27 -10.24
C ARG A 67 10.40 -7.75 -9.62
N PRO A 68 11.25 -8.62 -9.07
CA PRO A 68 12.52 -8.20 -8.46
C PRO A 68 13.37 -7.29 -9.35
N SER A 69 13.35 -7.51 -10.66
CA SER A 69 14.07 -6.71 -11.65
C SER A 69 13.49 -5.31 -11.87
N THR A 70 12.24 -5.06 -11.48
CA THR A 70 11.52 -3.79 -11.74
C THR A 70 11.32 -2.93 -10.50
N TYR A 71 11.44 -3.46 -9.28
CA TYR A 71 11.15 -2.68 -8.06
C TYR A 71 11.96 -1.40 -7.95
N ALA A 72 13.27 -1.46 -8.21
CA ALA A 72 14.12 -0.29 -8.13
C ALA A 72 13.71 0.79 -9.14
N SER A 73 13.37 0.39 -10.38
CA SER A 73 12.93 1.32 -11.43
C SER A 73 11.55 1.93 -11.13
N ILE A 74 10.65 1.18 -10.51
CA ILE A 74 9.34 1.68 -10.07
C ILE A 74 9.54 2.79 -9.03
N ILE A 75 10.36 2.54 -8.00
CA ILE A 75 10.62 3.51 -6.92
C ILE A 75 11.30 4.76 -7.50
N SER A 76 12.35 4.58 -8.30
CA SER A 76 13.03 5.71 -8.97
C SER A 76 12.04 6.54 -9.79
N THR A 77 11.18 5.89 -10.59
CA THR A 77 10.21 6.58 -11.42
C THR A 77 9.23 7.45 -10.63
N ILE A 78 8.68 6.96 -9.52
CA ILE A 78 7.75 7.75 -8.71
C ILE A 78 8.44 8.91 -7.99
N MET A 79 9.71 8.76 -7.64
CA MET A 79 10.53 9.84 -7.07
C MET A 79 10.92 10.87 -8.13
N ASP A 80 11.41 10.46 -9.28
CA ASP A 80 11.84 11.33 -10.38
C ASP A 80 10.68 12.17 -10.94
N ARG A 81 9.47 11.62 -10.93
CA ARG A 81 8.24 12.34 -11.31
C ARG A 81 7.69 13.25 -10.21
N GLY A 82 8.33 13.30 -9.05
CA GLY A 82 7.91 14.13 -7.92
C GLY A 82 6.60 13.66 -7.26
N TYR A 83 6.17 12.42 -7.49
CA TYR A 83 5.01 11.86 -6.80
C TYR A 83 5.32 11.54 -5.34
N VAL A 84 6.54 11.10 -5.08
CA VAL A 84 7.01 10.73 -3.75
C VAL A 84 8.36 11.39 -3.51
N TYR A 85 8.61 11.82 -2.28
CA TYR A 85 9.91 12.28 -1.83
C TYR A 85 10.29 11.58 -0.53
N GLU A 86 11.58 11.47 -0.28
CA GLU A 86 12.10 10.84 0.92
C GLU A 86 12.34 11.88 2.01
N ARG A 87 11.91 11.57 3.24
CA ARG A 87 12.22 12.35 4.44
C ARG A 87 12.77 11.42 5.51
N GLY A 88 14.07 11.47 5.73
CA GLY A 88 14.76 10.43 6.49
C GLY A 88 14.76 9.12 5.71
N ARG A 89 14.05 8.11 6.20
CA ARG A 89 13.82 6.84 5.48
C ARG A 89 12.37 6.65 5.04
N ALA A 90 11.51 7.62 5.34
CA ALA A 90 10.10 7.52 5.07
C ALA A 90 9.77 8.10 3.68
N LEU A 91 8.99 7.37 2.91
CA LEU A 91 8.43 7.82 1.64
C LEU A 91 7.18 8.66 1.91
N ILE A 92 7.20 9.90 1.44
CA ILE A 92 6.11 10.87 1.65
C ILE A 92 5.47 11.18 0.30
N PRO A 93 4.17 10.93 0.10
CA PRO A 93 3.48 11.32 -1.11
C PRO A 93 3.33 12.84 -1.19
N SER A 94 3.52 13.39 -2.39
CA SER A 94 3.29 14.81 -2.69
C SER A 94 1.81 15.08 -2.99
N TRP A 95 1.43 16.35 -3.02
CA TRP A 95 0.09 16.77 -3.48
C TRP A 95 -0.20 16.33 -4.92
N LEU A 96 0.82 16.33 -5.77
CA LEU A 96 0.72 15.85 -7.15
C LEU A 96 0.31 14.37 -7.18
N ALA A 97 0.87 13.54 -6.30
CA ALA A 97 0.49 12.13 -6.21
C ALA A 97 -1.00 11.95 -5.91
N PHE A 98 -1.53 12.69 -4.92
CA PHE A 98 -2.96 12.62 -4.59
C PHE A 98 -3.85 13.03 -5.76
N SER A 99 -3.47 14.09 -6.48
CA SER A 99 -4.23 14.58 -7.64
C SER A 99 -4.23 13.56 -8.78
N VAL A 100 -3.06 13.00 -9.12
CA VAL A 100 -2.92 11.99 -10.17
C VAL A 100 -3.63 10.70 -9.80
N THR A 101 -3.46 10.22 -8.56
CA THR A 101 -4.16 9.00 -8.10
C THR A 101 -5.67 9.19 -8.18
N LYS A 102 -6.18 10.34 -7.71
CA LYS A 102 -7.63 10.63 -7.78
C LYS A 102 -8.15 10.68 -9.21
N LEU A 103 -7.38 11.28 -10.13
CA LEU A 103 -7.72 11.31 -11.56
C LEU A 103 -7.80 9.88 -12.14
N LEU A 104 -6.80 9.06 -11.84
CA LEU A 104 -6.74 7.68 -12.34
C LEU A 104 -7.85 6.81 -11.73
N GLU A 105 -8.09 6.89 -10.42
CA GLU A 105 -9.17 6.16 -9.76
C GLU A 105 -10.56 6.51 -10.32
N THR A 106 -10.74 7.78 -10.75
CA THR A 106 -12.01 8.24 -11.29
C THR A 106 -12.23 7.78 -12.72
N ASN A 107 -11.19 7.84 -13.57
CA ASN A 107 -11.32 7.61 -15.01
C ASN A 107 -10.82 6.23 -15.45
N PHE A 108 -9.89 5.63 -14.70
CA PHE A 108 -9.27 4.34 -15.03
C PHE A 108 -9.20 3.42 -13.81
N PRO A 109 -10.33 3.14 -13.13
CA PRO A 109 -10.30 2.38 -11.87
C PRO A 109 -9.63 1.01 -12.01
N LYS A 110 -9.79 0.34 -13.16
CA LYS A 110 -9.15 -0.96 -13.42
C LYS A 110 -7.62 -0.86 -13.51
N LEU A 111 -7.08 0.20 -14.12
CA LEU A 111 -5.62 0.35 -14.28
C LEU A 111 -4.89 0.63 -12.98
N VAL A 112 -5.59 1.10 -11.96
CA VAL A 112 -5.04 1.34 -10.61
C VAL A 112 -5.42 0.25 -9.61
N ASP A 113 -6.15 -0.77 -10.06
CA ASP A 113 -6.49 -1.92 -9.25
C ASP A 113 -5.29 -2.84 -9.04
N TYR A 114 -5.08 -3.27 -7.80
CA TYR A 114 -3.93 -4.10 -7.45
C TYR A 114 -4.05 -5.51 -8.04
N GLN A 115 -5.25 -6.07 -8.05
CA GLN A 115 -5.50 -7.39 -8.59
C GLN A 115 -5.26 -7.42 -10.10
N PHE A 116 -5.78 -6.42 -10.82
CA PHE A 116 -5.53 -6.27 -12.26
C PHE A 116 -4.04 -6.19 -12.59
N THR A 117 -3.27 -5.42 -11.80
CA THR A 117 -1.82 -5.31 -12.02
C THR A 117 -1.11 -6.65 -11.78
N ALA A 118 -1.48 -7.39 -10.74
CA ALA A 118 -0.93 -8.71 -10.46
C ALA A 118 -1.28 -9.72 -11.58
N GLU A 119 -2.50 -9.71 -12.08
CA GLU A 119 -2.95 -10.55 -13.21
C GLU A 119 -2.20 -10.22 -14.50
N MET A 120 -1.94 -8.93 -14.75
CA MET A 120 -1.13 -8.48 -15.89
C MET A 120 0.30 -9.02 -15.80
N GLU A 121 0.94 -8.92 -14.64
CA GLU A 121 2.29 -9.47 -14.42
C GLU A 121 2.32 -11.00 -14.63
N ASN A 122 1.32 -11.71 -14.12
CA ASN A 122 1.19 -13.14 -14.29
C ASN A 122 0.92 -13.51 -15.77
N GLY A 123 0.17 -12.69 -16.51
CA GLY A 123 -0.03 -12.83 -17.96
C GLY A 123 1.28 -12.71 -18.72
N LEU A 124 2.09 -11.72 -18.37
CA LEU A 124 3.42 -11.54 -18.99
C LEU A 124 4.35 -12.71 -18.71
N ASP A 125 4.30 -13.31 -17.53
CA ASP A 125 5.07 -14.51 -17.20
C ASP A 125 4.60 -15.71 -18.05
N ARG A 126 3.29 -15.93 -18.25
CA ARG A 126 2.76 -16.97 -19.13
C ARG A 126 3.20 -16.78 -20.58
N ILE A 127 3.21 -15.53 -21.06
CA ILE A 127 3.74 -15.22 -22.42
C ILE A 127 5.23 -15.56 -22.49
N ALA A 128 6.01 -15.22 -21.47
CA ALA A 128 7.45 -15.52 -21.45
C ALA A 128 7.74 -17.02 -21.42
N HIS A 129 6.86 -17.83 -20.81
CA HIS A 129 6.94 -19.29 -20.83
C HIS A 129 6.35 -19.95 -22.09
N GLY A 130 5.75 -19.18 -22.99
CA GLY A 130 5.11 -19.69 -24.22
C GLY A 130 3.75 -20.36 -23.98
N GLU A 131 3.14 -20.14 -22.83
CA GLU A 131 1.83 -20.68 -22.44
C GLU A 131 0.68 -19.84 -23.01
N GLU A 132 0.95 -18.56 -23.33
CA GLU A 132 -0.02 -17.62 -23.85
C GLU A 132 0.56 -16.81 -25.02
N SER A 133 -0.29 -16.43 -25.97
CA SER A 133 0.09 -15.58 -27.10
C SER A 133 0.12 -14.10 -26.68
N GLY A 134 1.28 -13.44 -26.76
CA GLY A 134 1.40 -12.01 -26.49
C GLY A 134 0.53 -11.13 -27.37
N ARG A 135 0.28 -11.56 -28.64
CA ARG A 135 -0.60 -10.85 -29.55
C ARG A 135 -2.06 -10.92 -29.11
N ASP A 136 -2.51 -12.10 -28.71
CA ASP A 136 -3.90 -12.29 -28.29
C ASP A 136 -4.15 -11.58 -26.96
N TRP A 137 -3.18 -11.65 -26.05
CA TRP A 137 -3.21 -10.92 -24.79
C TRP A 137 -3.32 -9.40 -24.99
N LEU A 138 -2.48 -8.81 -25.86
CA LEU A 138 -2.53 -7.38 -26.20
C LEU A 138 -3.85 -6.99 -26.87
N THR A 139 -4.37 -7.83 -27.76
CA THR A 139 -5.65 -7.59 -28.44
C THR A 139 -6.77 -7.54 -27.41
N HIS A 140 -6.78 -8.50 -26.49
CA HIS A 140 -7.78 -8.55 -25.41
C HIS A 140 -7.66 -7.35 -24.44
N PHE A 141 -6.45 -6.98 -24.05
CA PHE A 141 -6.20 -5.82 -23.19
C PHE A 141 -6.69 -4.52 -23.84
N TYR A 142 -6.40 -4.31 -25.12
CA TYR A 142 -6.69 -3.05 -25.79
C TYR A 142 -8.15 -2.93 -26.25
N PHE A 143 -8.68 -3.96 -26.86
CA PHE A 143 -10.03 -3.96 -27.43
C PHE A 143 -11.10 -4.50 -26.48
N GLY A 144 -10.70 -5.17 -25.41
CA GLY A 144 -11.60 -5.87 -24.52
C GLY A 144 -12.08 -7.20 -25.10
N SER A 145 -13.05 -7.80 -24.42
CA SER A 145 -13.72 -9.02 -24.87
C SER A 145 -14.79 -8.64 -25.90
N GLY A 146 -14.38 -8.40 -27.14
CA GLY A 146 -15.30 -8.10 -28.24
C GLY A 146 -16.11 -9.34 -28.69
N GLU A 147 -17.11 -9.15 -29.58
CA GLU A 147 -18.09 -10.15 -30.04
C GLU A 147 -17.52 -11.49 -30.55
N GLY A 148 -16.20 -11.61 -30.68
CA GLY A 148 -15.53 -12.86 -31.09
C GLY A 148 -14.87 -13.65 -29.94
N ALA A 149 -14.75 -13.09 -28.75
CA ALA A 149 -14.01 -13.69 -27.64
C ALA A 149 -14.91 -14.02 -26.42
N ALA A 150 -16.08 -13.40 -26.29
CA ALA A 150 -16.97 -13.61 -25.15
C ALA A 150 -17.68 -14.97 -25.25
N ARG A 151 -17.17 -15.97 -24.56
CA ARG A 151 -17.90 -17.22 -24.30
C ARG A 151 -18.89 -17.09 -23.13
N ASN A 152 -18.74 -16.07 -22.31
CA ASN A 152 -19.64 -15.76 -21.20
C ASN A 152 -19.88 -14.25 -21.15
N ALA A 153 -21.14 -13.82 -21.23
CA ALA A 153 -21.56 -12.42 -21.24
C ALA A 153 -21.16 -11.66 -19.94
N ASP A 154 -20.94 -12.38 -18.84
CA ASP A 154 -20.57 -11.80 -17.54
C ASP A 154 -19.07 -11.44 -17.43
N GLU A 155 -18.24 -11.86 -18.39
CA GLU A 155 -16.80 -11.57 -18.43
C GLU A 155 -16.42 -10.47 -19.42
N ALA A 156 -17.43 -9.88 -20.12
CA ALA A 156 -17.19 -8.76 -21.02
C ALA A 156 -16.67 -7.55 -20.23
N HIS A 157 -15.42 -7.20 -20.42
CA HIS A 157 -14.85 -5.99 -19.87
C HIS A 157 -14.51 -5.00 -20.99
N GLU A 158 -14.69 -3.73 -20.68
CA GLU A 158 -14.28 -2.66 -21.57
C GLU A 158 -12.75 -2.66 -21.74
N GLY A 159 -12.30 -2.75 -22.98
CA GLY A 159 -10.90 -2.58 -23.29
C GLY A 159 -10.41 -1.15 -23.04
N LEU A 160 -9.11 -0.97 -23.02
CA LEU A 160 -8.48 0.32 -22.83
C LEU A 160 -8.96 1.37 -23.85
N GLN A 161 -9.23 0.96 -25.09
CA GLN A 161 -9.71 1.84 -26.15
C GLN A 161 -11.04 2.49 -25.77
N GLN A 162 -11.98 1.74 -25.22
CA GLN A 162 -13.31 2.27 -24.81
C GLN A 162 -13.18 3.23 -23.63
N GLN A 163 -12.33 2.90 -22.66
CA GLN A 163 -12.07 3.78 -21.53
C GLN A 163 -11.46 5.13 -21.95
N VAL A 164 -10.55 5.12 -22.91
CA VAL A 164 -9.94 6.34 -23.46
C VAL A 164 -10.95 7.16 -24.26
N ALA A 165 -11.83 6.51 -25.04
CA ALA A 165 -12.85 7.20 -25.83
C ALA A 165 -13.83 7.98 -24.93
N GLN A 166 -14.21 7.43 -23.78
CA GLN A 166 -15.09 8.11 -22.82
C GLN A 166 -14.47 9.39 -22.22
N LEU A 167 -13.14 9.50 -22.15
CA LEU A 167 -12.47 10.74 -21.72
C LEU A 167 -12.52 11.86 -22.77
N GLY A 168 -12.67 11.51 -24.04
CA GLY A 168 -12.76 12.51 -25.11
C GLY A 168 -14.14 13.19 -25.22
N GLU A 169 -15.12 12.72 -24.47
CA GLU A 169 -16.49 13.26 -24.44
C GLU A 169 -16.72 14.25 -23.28
N ILE A 170 -15.70 14.49 -22.43
CA ILE A 170 -15.70 15.46 -21.33
C ILE A 170 -15.05 16.76 -21.78
#